data_db2e1f3709d7bdc770b6b3d7d16b9656
#
_entry.id   db2e1f3709d7bdc770b6b3d7d16b9656
#
_cell.length_a   1.000
_cell.length_b   1.000
_cell.length_c   1.000
_cell.angle_alpha   90.00
_cell.angle_beta   90.00
_cell.angle_gamma   90.00
#
_symmetry.space_group_name_H-M   'P 1'
#
loop_
_entity.id
_entity.type
_entity.pdbx_description
1 polymer ?
#
loop_
_entity_poly.entity_id
_entity_poly.type
_entity_poly.pdbx_seq_one_letter_code
_entity_poly.pdbx_strand_id
1 'polypeptide(L)'
;TKELQNLSGDKNYDEKIVEYRELFLKKIDQHKQFLKKFIDANQNSKICLIALFQQYGRSSPILTIDEDLEVFEKVLKNLKLNFSESNHIKILEEQVNQFKPLAYGQPAPNFTLPDINNKNVSLSDYKGKVVLVDFWAAWCMPCRMAHPKLIQLYEKYKDDDFDILSVSLDGTSRQQNPKSEWLKAIEQDNVVQWTHVSDLTGWETPA
;
A
#
# COMPACT_ATOMS: atom_id res chain seq x y z
N THR A 1 -9.72 -12.74 20.12
CA THR A 1 -10.92 -13.29 20.76
C THR A 1 -10.56 -13.87 22.13
N LYS A 2 -11.53 -14.26 22.96
CA LYS A 2 -11.31 -14.79 24.32
C LYS A 2 -10.33 -15.97 24.38
N GLU A 3 -10.28 -16.81 23.35
CA GLU A 3 -9.37 -17.96 23.29
C GLU A 3 -7.89 -17.53 23.16
N LEU A 4 -7.58 -16.49 22.38
CA LEU A 4 -6.21 -15.95 22.27
C LEU A 4 -5.71 -15.31 23.59
N GLN A 5 -6.61 -14.73 24.38
CA GLN A 5 -6.24 -14.16 25.67
C GLN A 5 -5.90 -15.23 26.73
N ASN A 6 -6.45 -16.44 26.60
CA ASN A 6 -6.19 -17.56 27.50
C ASN A 6 -4.90 -18.35 27.14
N LEU A 7 -4.27 -18.06 25.98
CA LEU A 7 -3.07 -18.76 25.52
C LEU A 7 -1.76 -18.13 26.03
N SER A 8 -1.79 -16.94 26.64
CA SER A 8 -0.60 -16.21 27.11
C SER A 8 0.07 -16.89 28.32
N GLY A 9 0.63 -18.05 28.15
CA GLY A 9 1.29 -18.89 29.16
C GLY A 9 1.41 -20.34 28.72
N ASP A 10 0.87 -20.69 27.55
CA ASP A 10 1.00 -22.01 26.93
C ASP A 10 2.40 -22.12 26.28
N LYS A 11 3.09 -23.25 26.51
CA LYS A 11 4.40 -23.52 25.90
C LYS A 11 4.38 -23.55 24.37
N ASN A 12 3.20 -23.72 23.75
CA ASN A 12 3.00 -23.76 22.31
C ASN A 12 2.30 -22.49 21.80
N TYR A 13 2.41 -21.36 22.52
CA TYR A 13 1.73 -20.10 22.18
C TYR A 13 2.02 -19.65 20.74
N ASP A 14 3.30 -19.64 20.35
CA ASP A 14 3.71 -19.18 19.02
C ASP A 14 3.18 -20.06 17.90
N GLU A 15 3.21 -21.40 18.08
CA GLU A 15 2.67 -22.35 17.10
C GLU A 15 1.15 -22.17 16.92
N LYS A 16 0.42 -22.01 18.01
CA LYS A 16 -1.03 -21.78 17.97
C LYS A 16 -1.39 -20.43 17.33
N ILE A 17 -0.60 -19.37 17.56
CA ILE A 17 -0.81 -18.09 16.89
C ILE A 17 -0.65 -18.24 15.38
N VAL A 18 0.37 -18.97 14.91
CA VAL A 18 0.56 -19.24 13.48
C VAL A 18 -0.64 -20.02 12.91
N GLU A 19 -1.07 -21.10 13.56
CA GLU A 19 -2.22 -21.92 13.14
C GLU A 19 -3.51 -21.07 13.05
N TYR A 20 -3.81 -20.28 14.09
CA TYR A 20 -5.00 -19.41 14.09
C TYR A 20 -4.93 -18.33 13.02
N ARG A 21 -3.73 -17.78 12.74
CA ARG A 21 -3.53 -16.81 11.66
C ARG A 21 -3.81 -17.44 10.30
N GLU A 22 -3.29 -18.63 10.04
CA GLU A 22 -3.54 -19.35 8.79
C GLU A 22 -5.02 -19.69 8.61
N LEU A 23 -5.67 -20.19 9.66
CA LEU A 23 -7.10 -20.46 9.65
C LEU A 23 -7.92 -19.20 9.39
N PHE A 24 -7.54 -18.09 10.02
CA PHE A 24 -8.19 -16.81 9.83
C PHE A 24 -8.05 -16.33 8.38
N LEU A 25 -6.85 -16.32 7.82
CA LEU A 25 -6.61 -15.93 6.43
C LEU A 25 -7.38 -16.81 5.45
N LYS A 26 -7.41 -18.12 5.68
CA LYS A 26 -8.21 -19.05 4.88
C LYS A 26 -9.72 -18.72 4.93
N LYS A 27 -10.23 -18.33 6.10
CA LYS A 27 -11.66 -17.94 6.25
C LYS A 27 -11.96 -16.61 5.54
N ILE A 28 -11.05 -15.64 5.59
CA ILE A 28 -11.17 -14.39 4.84
C ILE A 28 -11.19 -14.69 3.34
N ASP A 29 -10.27 -15.50 2.83
CA ASP A 29 -10.25 -15.87 1.41
C ASP A 29 -11.54 -16.60 0.98
N GLN A 30 -12.03 -17.58 1.76
CA GLN A 30 -13.30 -18.24 1.49
C GLN A 30 -14.46 -17.24 1.40
N HIS A 31 -14.49 -16.25 2.29
CA HIS A 31 -15.53 -15.22 2.26
C HIS A 31 -15.36 -14.27 1.06
N LYS A 32 -14.12 -13.90 0.72
CA LYS A 32 -13.78 -13.12 -0.49
C LYS A 32 -14.32 -13.83 -1.76
N GLN A 33 -14.07 -15.12 -1.89
CA GLN A 33 -14.59 -15.93 -3.01
C GLN A 33 -16.13 -16.00 -3.03
N PHE A 34 -16.76 -16.12 -1.87
CA PHE A 34 -18.21 -16.06 -1.77
C PHE A 34 -18.77 -14.72 -2.25
N LEU A 35 -18.17 -13.58 -1.82
CA LEU A 35 -18.60 -12.25 -2.25
C LEU A 35 -18.46 -12.06 -3.75
N LYS A 36 -17.36 -12.52 -4.37
CA LYS A 36 -17.17 -12.47 -5.82
C LYS A 36 -18.28 -13.24 -6.56
N LYS A 37 -18.58 -14.45 -6.13
CA LYS A 37 -19.68 -15.26 -6.69
C LYS A 37 -21.05 -14.61 -6.49
N PHE A 38 -21.29 -14.03 -5.33
CA PHE A 38 -22.52 -13.30 -5.03
C PHE A 38 -22.71 -12.09 -5.95
N ILE A 39 -21.64 -11.30 -6.14
CA ILE A 39 -21.63 -10.16 -7.06
C ILE A 39 -21.92 -10.63 -8.49
N ASP A 40 -21.30 -11.71 -8.93
CA ASP A 40 -21.51 -12.28 -10.27
C ASP A 40 -22.97 -12.74 -10.50
N ALA A 41 -23.62 -13.25 -9.49
CA ALA A 41 -25.03 -13.66 -9.56
C ALA A 41 -26.01 -12.48 -9.50
N ASN A 42 -25.60 -11.29 -9.03
CA ASN A 42 -26.48 -10.16 -8.75
C ASN A 42 -26.05 -8.87 -9.49
N GLN A 43 -25.39 -8.96 -10.65
CA GLN A 43 -24.67 -7.87 -11.33
C GLN A 43 -25.46 -6.58 -11.55
N ASN A 44 -26.79 -6.66 -11.69
CA ASN A 44 -27.65 -5.50 -11.96
C ASN A 44 -28.34 -4.96 -10.70
N SER A 45 -27.98 -5.43 -9.53
CA SER A 45 -28.60 -5.04 -8.27
C SER A 45 -27.64 -4.20 -7.41
N LYS A 46 -28.16 -3.11 -6.82
CA LYS A 46 -27.41 -2.29 -5.85
C LYS A 46 -26.92 -3.08 -4.62
N ILE A 47 -27.41 -4.31 -4.39
CA ILE A 47 -26.93 -5.18 -3.33
C ILE A 47 -25.43 -5.52 -3.48
N CYS A 48 -24.90 -5.43 -4.72
CA CYS A 48 -23.46 -5.56 -4.98
C CYS A 48 -22.62 -4.52 -4.24
N LEU A 49 -23.14 -3.32 -3.98
CA LEU A 49 -22.43 -2.32 -3.19
C LEU A 49 -22.22 -2.78 -1.74
N ILE A 50 -23.24 -3.46 -1.17
CA ILE A 50 -23.10 -4.03 0.19
C ILE A 50 -22.04 -5.11 0.19
N ALA A 51 -21.98 -5.94 -0.85
CA ALA A 51 -20.98 -6.99 -0.98
C ALA A 51 -19.56 -6.42 -1.17
N LEU A 52 -19.39 -5.35 -1.99
CA LEU A 52 -18.10 -4.69 -2.21
C LEU A 52 -17.50 -4.10 -0.94
N PHE A 53 -18.35 -3.50 -0.09
CA PHE A 53 -17.87 -2.77 1.09
C PHE A 53 -17.99 -3.57 2.38
N GLN A 54 -18.10 -4.91 2.30
CA GLN A 54 -18.05 -5.75 3.49
C GLN A 54 -16.68 -5.69 4.17
N GLN A 55 -16.74 -5.66 5.49
CA GLN A 55 -15.56 -5.59 6.35
C GLN A 55 -15.55 -6.73 7.38
N TYR A 56 -14.37 -7.14 7.79
CA TYR A 56 -14.18 -7.92 9.01
C TYR A 56 -13.61 -7.00 10.11
N GLY A 57 -14.15 -7.13 11.33
CA GLY A 57 -13.81 -6.19 12.41
C GLY A 57 -14.34 -4.78 12.16
N ARG A 58 -13.61 -3.76 12.60
CA ARG A 58 -14.08 -2.37 12.56
C ARG A 58 -13.73 -1.60 11.29
N SER A 59 -12.67 -1.98 10.57
CA SER A 59 -12.15 -1.18 9.45
C SER A 59 -11.33 -1.96 8.43
N SER A 60 -11.44 -3.28 8.40
CA SER A 60 -10.66 -4.10 7.47
C SER A 60 -11.55 -4.63 6.34
N PRO A 61 -11.48 -4.04 5.13
CA PRO A 61 -12.29 -4.48 4.01
C PRO A 61 -11.89 -5.89 3.56
N ILE A 62 -12.84 -6.65 3.03
CA ILE A 62 -12.62 -8.00 2.48
C ILE A 62 -12.21 -7.92 1.01
N LEU A 63 -12.83 -7.01 0.26
CA LEU A 63 -12.46 -6.66 -1.12
C LEU A 63 -11.86 -5.27 -1.11
N THR A 64 -10.76 -5.07 -1.83
CA THR A 64 -10.06 -3.79 -1.95
C THR A 64 -9.84 -3.44 -3.41
N ILE A 65 -9.81 -2.15 -3.75
CA ILE A 65 -9.64 -1.73 -5.15
C ILE A 65 -8.25 -2.12 -5.66
N ASP A 66 -7.23 -2.07 -4.84
CA ASP A 66 -5.85 -2.42 -5.18
C ASP A 66 -5.68 -3.89 -5.54
N GLU A 67 -6.35 -4.81 -4.82
CA GLU A 67 -6.28 -6.26 -5.09
C GLU A 67 -7.39 -6.77 -6.03
N ASP A 68 -8.58 -6.14 -5.99
CA ASP A 68 -9.80 -6.66 -6.61
C ASP A 68 -10.38 -5.70 -7.65
N LEU A 69 -9.54 -4.87 -8.29
CA LEU A 69 -9.94 -3.83 -9.24
C LEU A 69 -11.00 -4.31 -10.24
N GLU A 70 -10.81 -5.50 -10.82
CA GLU A 70 -11.73 -6.07 -11.82
C GLU A 70 -13.17 -6.21 -11.29
N VAL A 71 -13.30 -6.56 -9.99
CA VAL A 71 -14.62 -6.71 -9.36
C VAL A 71 -15.28 -5.35 -9.20
N PHE A 72 -14.53 -4.35 -8.74
CA PHE A 72 -15.01 -2.97 -8.59
C PHE A 72 -15.42 -2.36 -9.92
N GLU A 73 -14.58 -2.48 -10.96
CA GLU A 73 -14.89 -1.99 -12.31
C GLU A 73 -16.13 -2.69 -12.90
N LYS A 74 -16.27 -4.00 -12.71
CA LYS A 74 -17.42 -4.78 -13.18
C LYS A 74 -18.70 -4.29 -12.53
N VAL A 75 -18.72 -4.12 -11.20
CA VAL A 75 -19.88 -3.61 -10.47
C VAL A 75 -20.21 -2.19 -10.90
N LEU A 76 -19.21 -1.31 -10.98
CA LEU A 76 -19.38 0.08 -11.44
C LEU A 76 -20.00 0.11 -12.84
N LYS A 77 -19.43 -0.62 -13.80
CA LYS A 77 -19.92 -0.70 -15.19
C LYS A 77 -21.39 -1.11 -15.24
N ASN A 78 -21.75 -2.19 -14.55
CA ASN A 78 -23.09 -2.75 -14.61
C ASN A 78 -24.13 -1.86 -13.91
N LEU A 79 -23.80 -1.31 -12.75
CA LEU A 79 -24.73 -0.45 -12.02
C LEU A 79 -24.87 0.92 -12.67
N LYS A 80 -23.84 1.43 -13.33
CA LYS A 80 -23.90 2.72 -14.04
C LYS A 80 -24.92 2.70 -15.18
N LEU A 81 -25.17 1.57 -15.84
CA LEU A 81 -26.17 1.44 -16.89
C LEU A 81 -27.59 1.77 -16.41
N ASN A 82 -27.93 1.41 -15.18
CA ASN A 82 -29.29 1.55 -14.65
C ASN A 82 -29.43 2.60 -13.53
N PHE A 83 -28.31 3.07 -12.96
CA PHE A 83 -28.31 3.89 -11.76
C PHE A 83 -27.27 5.02 -11.82
N SER A 84 -26.99 5.58 -12.99
CA SER A 84 -25.98 6.64 -13.21
C SER A 84 -26.16 7.85 -12.27
N GLU A 85 -27.41 8.23 -11.97
CA GLU A 85 -27.71 9.38 -11.12
C GLU A 85 -27.60 9.10 -9.61
N SER A 86 -27.33 7.86 -9.23
CA SER A 86 -27.18 7.50 -7.82
C SER A 86 -25.86 8.04 -7.23
N ASN A 87 -25.93 8.80 -6.15
CA ASN A 87 -24.73 9.29 -5.45
C ASN A 87 -23.78 8.18 -5.05
N HIS A 88 -24.28 7.00 -4.67
CA HIS A 88 -23.42 5.86 -4.32
C HIS A 88 -22.61 5.37 -5.52
N ILE A 89 -23.17 5.43 -6.73
CA ILE A 89 -22.45 5.04 -7.95
C ILE A 89 -21.43 6.11 -8.33
N LYS A 90 -21.74 7.39 -8.18
CA LYS A 90 -20.79 8.50 -8.40
C LYS A 90 -19.59 8.39 -7.43
N ILE A 91 -19.84 8.13 -6.16
CA ILE A 91 -18.79 7.92 -5.16
C ILE A 91 -17.93 6.68 -5.50
N LEU A 92 -18.58 5.57 -5.89
CA LEU A 92 -17.83 4.38 -6.31
C LEU A 92 -16.95 4.68 -7.53
N GLU A 93 -17.45 5.43 -8.50
CA GLU A 93 -16.69 5.84 -9.69
C GLU A 93 -15.48 6.70 -9.32
N GLU A 94 -15.68 7.68 -8.46
CA GLU A 94 -14.60 8.53 -7.94
C GLU A 94 -13.50 7.69 -7.24
N GLN A 95 -13.90 6.76 -6.37
CA GLN A 95 -12.97 5.87 -5.69
C GLN A 95 -12.21 4.96 -6.66
N VAL A 96 -12.91 4.33 -7.61
CA VAL A 96 -12.26 3.49 -8.62
C VAL A 96 -11.27 4.32 -9.44
N ASN A 97 -11.65 5.49 -9.92
CA ASN A 97 -10.77 6.36 -10.72
C ASN A 97 -9.54 6.84 -9.92
N GLN A 98 -9.71 7.12 -8.64
CA GLN A 98 -8.63 7.56 -7.75
C GLN A 98 -7.61 6.43 -7.48
N PHE A 99 -8.08 5.22 -7.18
CA PHE A 99 -7.21 4.12 -6.75
C PHE A 99 -6.77 3.19 -7.87
N LYS A 100 -7.48 3.17 -9.01
CA LYS A 100 -7.11 2.33 -10.16
C LYS A 100 -5.64 2.46 -10.59
N PRO A 101 -5.04 3.67 -10.67
CA PRO A 101 -3.64 3.79 -11.07
C PRO A 101 -2.65 3.11 -10.12
N LEU A 102 -3.07 2.85 -8.87
CA LEU A 102 -2.25 2.22 -7.82
C LEU A 102 -2.57 0.73 -7.63
N ALA A 103 -3.55 0.20 -8.36
CA ALA A 103 -3.96 -1.19 -8.22
C ALA A 103 -2.89 -2.15 -8.75
N TYR A 104 -2.86 -3.36 -8.22
CA TYR A 104 -1.90 -4.38 -8.62
C TYR A 104 -1.97 -4.67 -10.12
N GLY A 105 -0.81 -4.74 -10.76
CA GLY A 105 -0.68 -4.96 -12.19
C GLY A 105 -0.89 -3.72 -13.07
N GLN A 106 -1.24 -2.56 -12.47
CA GLN A 106 -1.28 -1.30 -13.20
C GLN A 106 0.12 -0.69 -13.32
N PRO A 107 0.41 0.05 -14.41
CA PRO A 107 1.64 0.81 -14.49
C PRO A 107 1.71 1.83 -13.36
N ALA A 108 2.80 1.81 -12.59
CA ALA A 108 3.00 2.79 -11.52
C ALA A 108 3.01 4.22 -12.09
N PRO A 109 2.31 5.18 -11.46
CA PRO A 109 2.39 6.58 -11.83
C PRO A 109 3.85 7.06 -11.81
N ASN A 110 4.28 7.73 -12.88
CA ASN A 110 5.62 8.26 -12.92
C ASN A 110 5.69 9.60 -12.17
N PHE A 111 6.77 9.77 -11.42
CA PHE A 111 7.10 11.04 -10.78
C PHE A 111 8.58 11.35 -11.01
N THR A 112 8.96 12.62 -10.80
CA THR A 112 10.34 13.08 -10.88
C THR A 112 10.62 13.99 -9.70
N LEU A 113 11.64 13.67 -8.90
CA LEU A 113 12.05 14.44 -7.72
C LEU A 113 13.57 14.63 -7.71
N PRO A 114 14.08 15.69 -7.07
CA PRO A 114 15.52 15.87 -6.90
C PRO A 114 16.10 14.90 -5.88
N ASP A 115 17.29 14.38 -6.16
CA ASP A 115 18.09 13.60 -5.22
C ASP A 115 18.82 14.51 -4.20
N ILE A 116 19.65 13.92 -3.34
CA ILE A 116 20.45 14.62 -2.34
C ILE A 116 21.40 15.67 -2.94
N ASN A 117 21.78 15.51 -4.23
CA ASN A 117 22.65 16.39 -4.99
C ASN A 117 21.88 17.40 -5.87
N ASN A 118 20.55 17.47 -5.74
CA ASN A 118 19.61 18.23 -6.55
C ASN A 118 19.57 17.80 -8.03
N LYS A 119 19.94 16.57 -8.36
CA LYS A 119 19.75 15.98 -9.68
C LYS A 119 18.36 15.34 -9.75
N ASN A 120 17.60 15.64 -10.81
CA ASN A 120 16.29 15.04 -11.02
C ASN A 120 16.42 13.53 -11.30
N VAL A 121 15.62 12.75 -10.58
CA VAL A 121 15.48 11.30 -10.73
C VAL A 121 14.00 10.97 -10.92
N SER A 122 13.69 10.17 -11.93
CA SER A 122 12.33 9.73 -12.25
C SER A 122 12.16 8.25 -11.92
N LEU A 123 10.96 7.84 -11.51
CA LEU A 123 10.67 6.41 -11.36
C LEU A 123 10.88 5.66 -12.69
N SER A 124 10.61 6.30 -13.82
CA SER A 124 10.85 5.74 -15.15
C SER A 124 12.31 5.42 -15.48
N ASP A 125 13.28 5.99 -14.74
CA ASP A 125 14.71 5.72 -14.95
C ASP A 125 15.10 4.29 -14.50
N TYR A 126 14.23 3.65 -13.73
CA TYR A 126 14.39 2.30 -13.21
C TYR A 126 13.71 1.23 -14.08
N LYS A 127 13.27 1.56 -15.30
CA LYS A 127 12.66 0.57 -16.20
C LYS A 127 13.59 -0.59 -16.46
N GLY A 128 13.05 -1.82 -16.38
CA GLY A 128 13.82 -3.06 -16.52
C GLY A 128 14.35 -3.63 -15.21
N LYS A 129 14.20 -2.89 -14.10
CA LYS A 129 14.56 -3.35 -12.75
C LYS A 129 13.33 -3.67 -11.91
N VAL A 130 13.52 -4.49 -10.90
CA VAL A 130 12.59 -4.61 -9.77
C VAL A 130 12.91 -3.48 -8.79
N VAL A 131 11.98 -2.56 -8.57
CA VAL A 131 12.21 -1.38 -7.71
C VAL A 131 11.27 -1.41 -6.50
N LEU A 132 11.85 -1.31 -5.31
CA LEU A 132 11.11 -1.03 -4.09
C LEU A 132 11.05 0.49 -3.91
N VAL A 133 9.86 1.07 -4.02
CA VAL A 133 9.63 2.48 -3.69
C VAL A 133 9.29 2.56 -2.21
N ASP A 134 10.15 3.23 -1.43
CA ASP A 134 10.04 3.37 0.02
C ASP A 134 9.66 4.81 0.38
N PHE A 135 8.43 5.03 0.87
CA PHE A 135 7.99 6.32 1.38
C PHE A 135 8.32 6.43 2.87
N TRP A 136 9.17 7.37 3.22
CA TRP A 136 9.66 7.54 4.59
C TRP A 136 9.87 9.02 4.96
N ALA A 137 10.33 9.29 6.18
CA ALA A 137 10.81 10.60 6.58
C ALA A 137 11.77 10.51 7.78
N ALA A 138 12.62 11.51 7.97
CA ALA A 138 13.54 11.59 9.10
C ALA A 138 12.82 11.53 10.47
N TRP A 139 11.61 12.08 10.53
CA TRP A 139 10.75 12.06 11.73
C TRP A 139 9.92 10.77 11.89
N CYS A 140 9.86 9.91 10.87
CA CYS A 140 9.09 8.67 10.89
C CYS A 140 9.87 7.54 11.57
N MET A 141 9.81 7.45 12.89
CA MET A 141 10.53 6.42 13.63
C MET A 141 10.22 4.98 13.17
N PRO A 142 8.95 4.57 12.93
CA PRO A 142 8.65 3.24 12.40
C PRO A 142 9.30 2.97 11.03
N CYS A 143 9.37 3.97 10.15
CA CYS A 143 10.03 3.86 8.84
C CYS A 143 11.54 3.59 9.04
N ARG A 144 12.19 4.37 9.90
CA ARG A 144 13.61 4.22 10.21
C ARG A 144 13.94 2.87 10.84
N MET A 145 13.04 2.33 11.66
CA MET A 145 13.16 0.98 12.22
C MET A 145 13.10 -0.13 11.15
N ALA A 146 12.56 0.13 9.97
CA ALA A 146 12.52 -0.81 8.85
C ALA A 146 13.84 -0.80 8.05
N HIS A 147 14.64 0.27 8.08
CA HIS A 147 15.87 0.41 7.31
C HIS A 147 16.86 -0.75 7.44
N PRO A 148 17.12 -1.35 8.63
CA PRO A 148 17.99 -2.51 8.73
C PRO A 148 17.53 -3.71 7.87
N LYS A 149 16.23 -3.91 7.70
CA LYS A 149 15.68 -4.95 6.85
C LYS A 149 15.81 -4.58 5.36
N LEU A 150 15.65 -3.32 5.00
CA LEU A 150 15.86 -2.83 3.64
C LEU A 150 17.32 -2.96 3.22
N ILE A 151 18.28 -2.69 4.12
CA ILE A 151 19.71 -2.91 3.89
C ILE A 151 19.98 -4.39 3.58
N GLN A 152 19.45 -5.31 4.38
CA GLN A 152 19.60 -6.75 4.15
C GLN A 152 19.00 -7.18 2.81
N LEU A 153 17.85 -6.63 2.45
CA LEU A 153 17.19 -6.90 1.18
C LEU A 153 18.01 -6.37 0.00
N TYR A 154 18.48 -5.12 0.09
CA TYR A 154 19.32 -4.50 -0.93
C TYR A 154 20.61 -5.27 -1.16
N GLU A 155 21.37 -5.57 -0.10
CA GLU A 155 22.60 -6.34 -0.19
C GLU A 155 22.40 -7.74 -0.80
N LYS A 156 21.23 -8.34 -0.58
CA LYS A 156 20.92 -9.67 -1.12
C LYS A 156 20.62 -9.65 -2.63
N TYR A 157 20.04 -8.57 -3.15
CA TYR A 157 19.45 -8.56 -4.50
C TYR A 157 20.01 -7.46 -5.42
N LYS A 158 20.93 -6.59 -4.95
CA LYS A 158 21.47 -5.46 -5.74
C LYS A 158 22.15 -5.89 -7.06
N ASP A 159 22.61 -7.12 -7.14
CA ASP A 159 23.25 -7.69 -8.32
C ASP A 159 22.25 -8.41 -9.27
N ASP A 160 20.94 -8.47 -8.89
CA ASP A 160 19.86 -9.15 -9.60
C ASP A 160 18.85 -8.15 -10.20
N ASP A 161 19.33 -7.02 -10.74
CA ASP A 161 18.47 -5.95 -11.27
C ASP A 161 17.41 -5.43 -10.28
N PHE A 162 17.71 -5.48 -8.98
CA PHE A 162 16.91 -4.92 -7.90
C PHE A 162 17.49 -3.57 -7.45
N ASP A 163 16.59 -2.62 -7.14
CA ASP A 163 16.98 -1.33 -6.60
C ASP A 163 15.97 -0.80 -5.57
N ILE A 164 16.37 0.18 -4.77
CA ILE A 164 15.48 0.91 -3.86
C ILE A 164 15.49 2.38 -4.25
N LEU A 165 14.29 2.97 -4.36
CA LEU A 165 14.08 4.40 -4.50
C LEU A 165 13.34 4.90 -3.27
N SER A 166 14.04 5.56 -2.35
CA SER A 166 13.44 6.13 -1.15
C SER A 166 12.95 7.55 -1.41
N VAL A 167 11.66 7.78 -1.23
CA VAL A 167 10.97 9.07 -1.36
C VAL A 167 10.75 9.64 0.03
N SER A 168 11.42 10.76 0.35
CA SER A 168 11.27 11.37 1.66
C SER A 168 10.11 12.35 1.69
N LEU A 169 9.27 12.21 2.72
CA LEU A 169 8.16 13.09 3.07
C LEU A 169 8.59 14.17 4.10
N ASP A 170 9.86 14.49 4.14
CA ASP A 170 10.37 15.62 4.91
C ASP A 170 9.89 16.94 4.29
N GLY A 171 9.82 18.01 5.09
CA GLY A 171 9.28 19.32 4.65
C GLY A 171 7.94 19.64 5.28
N THR A 172 7.55 18.94 6.35
CA THR A 172 6.35 19.29 7.10
C THR A 172 6.55 20.58 7.90
N SER A 173 5.44 21.27 8.21
CA SER A 173 5.46 22.51 9.00
C SER A 173 6.06 22.38 10.40
N ARG A 174 6.28 21.15 10.88
CA ARG A 174 6.89 20.87 12.19
C ARG A 174 8.41 20.80 12.17
N GLN A 175 9.02 20.71 10.98
CA GLN A 175 10.47 20.63 10.81
C GLN A 175 11.07 22.03 10.63
N GLN A 176 12.15 22.32 11.32
CA GLN A 176 12.86 23.61 11.19
C GLN A 176 13.85 23.60 10.02
N ASN A 177 14.55 22.48 9.83
CA ASN A 177 15.56 22.30 8.79
C ASN A 177 15.40 20.94 8.08
N PRO A 178 14.30 20.74 7.29
CA PRO A 178 13.93 19.42 6.76
C PRO A 178 15.05 18.78 5.93
N LYS A 179 15.76 19.56 5.10
CA LYS A 179 16.87 19.02 4.30
C LYS A 179 18.01 18.50 5.17
N SER A 180 18.40 19.23 6.21
CA SER A 180 19.47 18.82 7.12
C SER A 180 19.06 17.58 7.94
N GLU A 181 17.82 17.54 8.41
CA GLU A 181 17.27 16.43 9.17
C GLU A 181 17.22 15.15 8.31
N TRP A 182 16.75 15.27 7.06
CA TRP A 182 16.71 14.18 6.08
C TRP A 182 18.11 13.61 5.80
N LEU A 183 19.08 14.46 5.42
CA LEU A 183 20.44 14.01 5.13
C LEU A 183 21.11 13.35 6.34
N LYS A 184 20.92 13.91 7.54
CA LYS A 184 21.41 13.34 8.77
C LYS A 184 20.79 11.97 9.07
N ALA A 185 19.51 11.77 8.79
CA ALA A 185 18.83 10.50 8.98
C ALA A 185 19.35 9.43 8.01
N ILE A 186 19.62 9.77 6.75
CA ILE A 186 20.24 8.88 5.76
C ILE A 186 21.59 8.35 6.27
N GLU A 187 22.44 9.24 6.80
CA GLU A 187 23.74 8.88 7.34
C GLU A 187 23.61 8.02 8.60
N GLN A 188 22.76 8.43 9.56
CA GLN A 188 22.56 7.72 10.82
C GLN A 188 22.05 6.31 10.65
N ASP A 189 21.14 6.10 9.68
CA ASP A 189 20.52 4.81 9.42
C ASP A 189 21.35 3.96 8.45
N ASN A 190 22.47 4.50 7.94
CA ASN A 190 23.40 3.85 7.01
C ASN A 190 22.70 3.33 5.75
N VAL A 191 21.86 4.21 5.12
CA VAL A 191 21.08 3.88 3.92
C VAL A 191 21.54 4.64 2.67
N VAL A 192 22.81 5.05 2.63
CA VAL A 192 23.42 5.83 1.54
C VAL A 192 23.63 5.04 0.24
N GLN A 193 23.45 3.72 0.25
CA GLN A 193 23.78 2.82 -0.86
C GLN A 193 22.76 2.78 -1.98
N TRP A 194 21.58 3.41 -1.81
CA TRP A 194 20.59 3.55 -2.86
C TRP A 194 20.11 5.00 -3.00
N THR A 195 19.25 5.27 -3.96
CA THR A 195 18.82 6.63 -4.29
C THR A 195 17.76 7.14 -3.32
N HIS A 196 17.97 8.35 -2.83
CA HIS A 196 17.02 9.10 -2.01
C HIS A 196 16.58 10.36 -2.73
N VAL A 197 15.27 10.61 -2.81
CA VAL A 197 14.69 11.79 -3.46
C VAL A 197 13.71 12.50 -2.53
N SER A 198 13.62 13.84 -2.66
CA SER A 198 12.63 14.66 -1.96
C SER A 198 12.55 16.05 -2.57
N ASP A 199 11.35 16.61 -2.67
CA ASP A 199 11.12 18.02 -2.96
C ASP A 199 10.95 18.86 -1.67
N LEU A 200 10.99 18.20 -0.52
CA LEU A 200 10.84 18.80 0.81
C LEU A 200 9.48 19.51 0.99
N THR A 201 8.42 18.97 0.39
CA THR A 201 7.05 19.48 0.51
C THR A 201 6.16 18.60 1.40
N GLY A 202 6.74 17.56 1.99
CA GLY A 202 6.02 16.64 2.88
C GLY A 202 4.93 15.85 2.16
N TRP A 203 3.69 15.94 2.64
CA TRP A 203 2.55 15.24 2.06
C TRP A 203 2.02 15.83 0.76
N GLU A 204 2.55 16.97 0.31
CA GLU A 204 2.17 17.64 -0.94
C GLU A 204 3.08 17.25 -2.11
N THR A 205 4.00 16.29 -1.89
CA THR A 205 4.87 15.77 -2.95
C THR A 205 4.06 15.15 -4.09
N PRO A 206 4.47 15.33 -5.37
CA PRO A 206 3.79 14.75 -6.52
C PRO A 206 4.03 13.22 -6.68
N ALA A 207 4.83 12.61 -5.81
CA ALA A 207 5.15 11.18 -5.84
C ALA A 207 4.03 10.32 -5.25
#